data_05c0c839d62be00bc2abb8a6728db706
#
_entry.id   05c0c839d62be00bc2abb8a6728db706
#
_cell.length_a   1.000
_cell.length_b   1.000
_cell.length_c   1.000
_cell.angle_alpha   90.00
_cell.angle_beta   90.00
_cell.angle_gamma   90.00
#
_symmetry.space_group_name_H-M   'P 1'
#
loop_
_entity.id
_entity.type
_entity.pdbx_description
1 polymer ?
#
loop_
_entity_poly.entity_id
_entity_poly.type
_entity_poly.pdbx_seq_one_letter_code
_entity_poly.pdbx_strand_id
1 'polypeptide(L)'
;MKSLVATLAVCLLLSSASQPARAQSRTRRAPAQRRTSSAPRSTPNRTQTNAARIQLSDQIKNLTRFIYLYGRLSKDLEVVSAQAESADVARRTKASLIANFANLREGLDQLERQFRFTPGLEGSYPRLQGAAAKIEEAEASAAANQFDRAGRQLVEVVSQLTDVLVEM
;
A
#
# COMPACT_ATOMS: atom_id res chain seq x y z
N MET A 1 -9.61 25.86 -31.53
CA MET A 1 -8.26 25.60 -32.02
C MET A 1 -7.72 24.35 -31.34
N LYS A 2 -7.57 23.35 -32.19
CA LYS A 2 -6.70 22.15 -32.18
C LYS A 2 -6.46 21.37 -30.87
N SER A 3 -7.13 20.23 -30.83
CA SER A 3 -6.87 19.02 -30.08
C SER A 3 -5.41 18.58 -30.14
N LEU A 4 -4.89 18.10 -29.00
CA LEU A 4 -3.75 17.18 -28.97
C LEU A 4 -4.10 16.04 -28.01
N VAL A 5 -4.65 14.98 -28.60
CA VAL A 5 -4.82 13.67 -27.99
C VAL A 5 -3.47 12.97 -28.12
N ALA A 6 -2.77 12.79 -27.01
CA ALA A 6 -1.57 11.96 -26.96
C ALA A 6 -1.96 10.56 -26.51
N THR A 7 -2.11 9.68 -27.46
CA THR A 7 -2.32 8.24 -27.29
C THR A 7 -0.99 7.59 -26.92
N LEU A 8 -0.84 7.10 -25.70
CA LEU A 8 0.34 6.34 -25.27
C LEU A 8 0.00 4.85 -25.35
N ALA A 9 0.46 4.22 -26.44
CA ALA A 9 0.39 2.79 -26.64
C ALA A 9 1.45 2.10 -25.78
N VAL A 10 1.01 1.24 -24.85
CA VAL A 10 1.89 0.36 -24.07
C VAL A 10 2.03 -0.96 -24.84
N CYS A 11 3.23 -1.20 -25.37
CA CYS A 11 3.62 -2.47 -25.99
C CYS A 11 3.87 -3.53 -24.91
N LEU A 12 3.03 -4.55 -24.91
CA LEU A 12 3.24 -5.83 -24.22
C LEU A 12 4.26 -6.64 -25.03
N LEU A 13 5.46 -6.84 -24.51
CA LEU A 13 6.41 -7.84 -25.01
C LEU A 13 6.33 -9.12 -24.18
N LEU A 14 5.64 -10.10 -24.73
CA LEU A 14 5.70 -11.50 -24.32
C LEU A 14 7.04 -12.09 -24.78
N SER A 15 7.92 -12.41 -23.85
CA SER A 15 9.11 -13.21 -24.10
C SER A 15 8.89 -14.62 -23.62
N SER A 16 8.57 -15.51 -24.55
CA SER A 16 8.58 -16.97 -24.40
C SER A 16 10.03 -17.45 -24.47
N ALA A 17 10.57 -18.01 -23.40
CA ALA A 17 11.85 -18.71 -23.43
C ALA A 17 11.64 -20.22 -23.31
N SER A 18 11.94 -20.89 -24.38
CA SER A 18 11.92 -22.33 -24.62
C SER A 18 12.99 -23.03 -23.76
N GLN A 19 12.63 -24.13 -23.11
CA GLN A 19 13.57 -25.06 -22.50
C GLN A 19 14.08 -26.08 -23.50
N PRO A 20 15.37 -26.42 -23.52
CA PRO A 20 15.84 -27.64 -24.17
C PRO A 20 15.92 -28.78 -23.15
N ALA A 21 15.31 -29.89 -23.51
CA ALA A 21 15.46 -31.19 -22.93
C ALA A 21 16.91 -31.69 -23.06
N ARG A 22 17.50 -32.25 -22.00
CA ARG A 22 18.67 -33.13 -22.10
C ARG A 22 18.56 -34.34 -21.17
N ALA A 23 18.49 -35.41 -21.86
CA ALA A 23 18.81 -36.79 -21.72
C ALA A 23 19.53 -37.30 -20.45
N GLN A 24 19.01 -38.43 -20.07
CA GLN A 24 19.39 -39.50 -19.17
C GLN A 24 20.89 -39.85 -19.09
N SER A 25 21.37 -40.14 -17.89
CA SER A 25 22.41 -41.13 -17.65
C SER A 25 22.13 -41.96 -16.39
N ARG A 26 22.13 -43.24 -16.60
CA ARG A 26 21.99 -44.35 -15.64
C ARG A 26 23.19 -44.42 -14.68
N THR A 27 22.90 -45.06 -13.57
CA THR A 27 23.71 -45.95 -12.70
C THR A 27 24.32 -45.34 -11.45
N ARG A 28 23.86 -45.75 -10.29
CA ARG A 28 24.42 -46.75 -9.37
C ARG A 28 23.67 -46.77 -8.04
N ARG A 29 23.22 -47.97 -7.68
CA ARG A 29 22.71 -48.36 -6.35
C ARG A 29 23.80 -48.13 -5.32
N ALA A 30 23.48 -47.47 -4.21
CA ALA A 30 24.15 -47.56 -2.93
C ALA A 30 23.12 -47.43 -1.79
N PRO A 31 23.34 -48.06 -0.62
CA PRO A 31 22.30 -48.51 0.29
C PRO A 31 21.67 -47.40 1.13
N ALA A 32 20.43 -47.68 1.54
CA ALA A 32 19.57 -46.84 2.33
C ALA A 32 20.23 -46.31 3.62
N GLN A 33 20.65 -45.06 3.62
CA GLN A 33 20.74 -44.27 4.84
C GLN A 33 19.39 -43.59 5.07
N ARG A 34 18.69 -44.11 6.05
CA ARG A 34 17.46 -43.54 6.62
C ARG A 34 17.80 -42.15 7.20
N ARG A 35 17.88 -41.16 6.34
CA ARG A 35 17.91 -39.76 6.77
C ARG A 35 16.51 -39.44 7.26
N THR A 36 16.35 -39.33 8.56
CA THR A 36 15.25 -38.60 9.18
C THR A 36 15.23 -37.20 8.55
N SER A 37 14.32 -37.02 7.63
CA SER A 37 14.02 -35.66 7.08
C SER A 37 13.38 -34.88 8.22
N SER A 38 14.22 -34.20 8.99
CA SER A 38 13.78 -33.04 9.72
C SER A 38 13.24 -32.07 8.65
N ALA A 39 11.93 -31.92 8.56
CA ALA A 39 11.33 -30.90 7.71
C ALA A 39 12.05 -29.58 8.00
N PRO A 40 12.55 -28.86 7.00
CA PRO A 40 13.16 -27.56 7.25
C PRO A 40 12.08 -26.70 7.87
N ARG A 41 12.21 -26.36 9.16
CA ARG A 41 11.48 -25.25 9.75
C ARG A 41 11.76 -24.08 8.84
N SER A 42 10.72 -23.63 8.16
CA SER A 42 10.77 -22.42 7.31
C SER A 42 11.23 -21.28 8.21
N THR A 43 12.52 -21.01 8.21
CA THR A 43 13.05 -19.77 8.76
C THR A 43 12.31 -18.66 8.03
N PRO A 44 11.64 -17.73 8.74
CA PRO A 44 10.97 -16.61 8.09
C PRO A 44 11.96 -16.01 7.11
N ASN A 45 11.55 -15.89 5.86
CA ASN A 45 12.45 -15.49 4.79
C ASN A 45 12.81 -14.03 5.05
N ARG A 46 13.99 -13.77 5.61
CA ARG A 46 14.48 -12.41 5.96
C ARG A 46 14.26 -11.42 4.83
N THR A 47 14.31 -11.89 3.59
CA THR A 47 14.06 -11.08 2.41
C THR A 47 12.61 -10.59 2.35
N GLN A 48 11.64 -11.44 2.70
CA GLN A 48 10.21 -11.06 2.70
C GLN A 48 9.90 -10.07 3.83
N THR A 49 10.44 -10.28 5.01
CA THR A 49 10.29 -9.35 6.14
C THR A 49 10.91 -7.98 5.82
N ASN A 50 12.10 -7.95 5.20
CA ASN A 50 12.72 -6.69 4.78
C ASN A 50 11.90 -5.98 3.69
N ALA A 51 11.37 -6.70 2.72
CA ALA A 51 10.49 -6.12 1.69
C ALA A 51 9.23 -5.50 2.31
N ALA A 52 8.60 -6.19 3.26
CA ALA A 52 7.44 -5.70 3.99
C ALA A 52 7.75 -4.43 4.81
N ARG A 53 8.92 -4.39 5.47
CA ARG A 53 9.40 -3.18 6.18
C ARG A 53 9.56 -1.98 5.25
N ILE A 54 10.14 -2.20 4.07
CA ILE A 54 10.32 -1.15 3.07
C ILE A 54 8.95 -0.63 2.60
N GLN A 55 8.03 -1.52 2.26
CA GLN A 55 6.67 -1.14 1.84
C GLN A 55 5.93 -0.37 2.93
N LEU A 56 5.99 -0.82 4.18
CA LEU A 56 5.39 -0.14 5.32
C LEU A 56 6.00 1.27 5.50
N SER A 57 7.34 1.38 5.44
CA SER A 57 8.04 2.67 5.50
C SER A 57 7.62 3.61 4.37
N ASP A 58 7.42 3.10 3.15
CA ASP A 58 7.00 3.90 2.01
C ASP A 58 5.53 4.36 2.15
N GLN A 59 4.66 3.52 2.70
CA GLN A 59 3.29 3.94 3.04
C GLN A 59 3.26 5.04 4.11
N ILE A 60 4.09 4.94 5.15
CA ILE A 60 4.23 5.99 6.16
C ILE A 60 4.68 7.31 5.53
N LYS A 61 5.68 7.28 4.64
CA LYS A 61 6.16 8.48 3.93
C LYS A 61 5.07 9.08 3.05
N ASN A 62 4.34 8.25 2.30
CA ASN A 62 3.26 8.71 1.43
C ASN A 62 2.13 9.36 2.24
N LEU A 63 1.74 8.72 3.34
CA LEU A 63 0.70 9.23 4.22
C LEU A 63 1.14 10.55 4.90
N THR A 64 2.39 10.64 5.35
CA THR A 64 2.94 11.88 5.93
C THR A 64 2.96 13.03 4.93
N ARG A 65 3.37 12.78 3.67
CA ARG A 65 3.29 13.77 2.60
C ARG A 65 1.85 14.20 2.32
N PHE A 66 0.95 13.23 2.30
CA PHE A 66 -0.47 13.52 2.11
C PHE A 66 -1.03 14.39 3.23
N ILE A 67 -0.72 14.10 4.50
CA ILE A 67 -1.15 14.91 5.66
C ILE A 67 -0.64 16.35 5.53
N TYR A 68 0.60 16.54 5.11
CA TYR A 68 1.15 17.89 4.90
C TYR A 68 0.38 18.66 3.82
N LEU A 69 0.09 18.04 2.68
CA LEU A 69 -0.68 18.65 1.60
C LEU A 69 -2.14 18.86 2.00
N TYR A 70 -2.71 17.90 2.71
CA TYR A 70 -4.06 17.94 3.24
C TYR A 70 -4.28 19.17 4.13
N GLY A 71 -3.36 19.42 5.08
CA GLY A 71 -3.46 20.58 5.97
C GLY A 71 -3.41 21.92 5.26
N ARG A 72 -2.75 22.01 4.10
CA ARG A 72 -2.78 23.21 3.25
C ARG A 72 -4.09 23.31 2.47
N LEU A 73 -4.49 22.23 1.81
CA LEU A 73 -5.70 22.19 0.98
C LEU A 73 -6.98 22.40 1.80
N SER A 74 -7.05 21.88 3.02
CA SER A 74 -8.22 22.05 3.89
C SER A 74 -8.43 23.52 4.24
N LYS A 75 -7.36 24.27 4.57
CA LYS A 75 -7.43 25.71 4.82
C LYS A 75 -7.84 26.50 3.58
N ASP A 76 -7.27 26.16 2.42
CA ASP A 76 -7.63 26.80 1.16
C ASP A 76 -9.10 26.54 0.82
N LEU A 77 -9.61 25.32 1.05
CA LEU A 77 -11.02 24.96 0.84
C LEU A 77 -11.97 25.71 1.77
N GLU A 78 -11.59 25.93 3.03
CA GLU A 78 -12.39 26.72 3.97
C GLU A 78 -12.53 28.18 3.49
N VAL A 79 -11.44 28.79 3.04
CA VAL A 79 -11.42 30.17 2.52
C VAL A 79 -12.19 30.29 1.21
N VAL A 80 -11.96 29.37 0.27
CA VAL A 80 -12.55 29.40 -1.08
C VAL A 80 -14.04 29.04 -1.04
N SER A 81 -14.48 28.18 -0.11
CA SER A 81 -15.91 27.87 0.05
C SER A 81 -16.76 29.06 0.48
N ALA A 82 -16.13 30.10 1.02
CA ALA A 82 -16.79 31.38 1.37
C ALA A 82 -16.98 32.32 0.17
N GLN A 83 -16.37 32.00 -0.99
CA GLN A 83 -16.40 32.87 -2.20
C GLN A 83 -17.17 32.17 -3.32
N ALA A 84 -18.29 32.76 -3.73
CA ALA A 84 -19.19 32.14 -4.75
C ALA A 84 -18.51 31.92 -6.12
N GLU A 85 -17.58 32.80 -6.54
CA GLU A 85 -16.87 32.70 -7.82
C GLU A 85 -15.89 31.50 -7.90
N SER A 86 -15.51 30.94 -6.77
CA SER A 86 -14.49 29.86 -6.67
C SER A 86 -15.10 28.47 -6.41
N ALA A 87 -16.42 28.34 -6.43
CA ALA A 87 -17.14 27.11 -6.08
C ALA A 87 -16.73 25.90 -6.97
N ASP A 88 -16.44 26.13 -8.24
CA ASP A 88 -16.01 25.07 -9.16
C ASP A 88 -14.61 24.56 -8.85
N VAL A 89 -13.69 25.46 -8.48
CA VAL A 89 -12.34 25.10 -8.08
C VAL A 89 -12.38 24.30 -6.77
N ALA A 90 -13.14 24.78 -5.78
CA ALA A 90 -13.32 24.08 -4.51
C ALA A 90 -13.88 22.65 -4.72
N ARG A 91 -14.85 22.48 -5.60
CA ARG A 91 -15.45 21.19 -5.93
C ARG A 91 -14.45 20.22 -6.56
N ARG A 92 -13.65 20.69 -7.53
CA ARG A 92 -12.60 19.87 -8.18
C ARG A 92 -11.50 19.52 -7.20
N THR A 93 -11.05 20.44 -6.38
CA THR A 93 -10.03 20.21 -5.35
C THR A 93 -10.50 19.17 -4.33
N LYS A 94 -11.75 19.29 -3.86
CA LYS A 94 -12.37 18.32 -2.96
C LYS A 94 -12.47 16.93 -3.61
N ALA A 95 -12.90 16.85 -4.87
CA ALA A 95 -12.97 15.57 -5.60
C ALA A 95 -11.59 14.92 -5.72
N SER A 96 -10.55 15.69 -6.03
CA SER A 96 -9.17 15.19 -6.08
C SER A 96 -8.68 14.73 -4.71
N LEU A 97 -9.06 15.42 -3.65
CA LEU A 97 -8.73 15.04 -2.28
C LEU A 97 -9.35 13.68 -1.92
N ILE A 98 -10.63 13.50 -2.20
CA ILE A 98 -11.35 12.21 -1.97
C ILE A 98 -10.71 11.08 -2.79
N ALA A 99 -10.36 11.32 -4.05
CA ALA A 99 -9.66 10.32 -4.86
C ALA A 99 -8.31 9.89 -4.26
N ASN A 100 -7.58 10.82 -3.63
CA ASN A 100 -6.33 10.50 -2.95
C ASN A 100 -6.55 9.66 -1.67
N PHE A 101 -7.63 9.87 -0.92
CA PHE A 101 -8.01 8.99 0.18
C PHE A 101 -8.27 7.57 -0.30
N ALA A 102 -9.00 7.40 -1.40
CA ALA A 102 -9.27 6.09 -1.99
C ALA A 102 -7.97 5.35 -2.37
N ASN A 103 -7.00 6.05 -2.98
CA ASN A 103 -5.69 5.48 -3.31
C ASN A 103 -4.90 5.06 -2.06
N LEU A 104 -4.93 5.86 -0.99
CA LEU A 104 -4.28 5.53 0.28
C LEU A 104 -4.93 4.29 0.92
N ARG A 105 -6.25 4.21 0.92
CA ARG A 105 -7.00 3.05 1.42
C ARG A 105 -6.61 1.78 0.67
N GLU A 106 -6.60 1.82 -0.66
CA GLU A 106 -6.20 0.66 -1.47
C GLU A 106 -4.78 0.19 -1.15
N GLY A 107 -3.83 1.12 -1.00
CA GLY A 107 -2.45 0.79 -0.62
C GLY A 107 -2.36 0.12 0.75
N LEU A 108 -3.16 0.56 1.74
CA LEU A 108 -3.22 -0.05 3.06
C LEU A 108 -3.93 -1.40 3.04
N ASP A 109 -5.00 -1.57 2.28
CA ASP A 109 -5.65 -2.85 2.06
C ASP A 109 -4.72 -3.90 1.47
N GLN A 110 -3.88 -3.51 0.52
CA GLN A 110 -2.85 -4.39 -0.05
C GLN A 110 -1.82 -4.77 1.01
N LEU A 111 -1.38 -3.83 1.83
CA LEU A 111 -0.43 -4.05 2.91
C LEU A 111 -1.01 -4.99 3.98
N GLU A 112 -2.25 -4.77 4.42
CA GLU A 112 -2.95 -5.65 5.37
C GLU A 112 -3.06 -7.09 4.84
N ARG A 113 -3.44 -7.26 3.56
CA ARG A 113 -3.48 -8.58 2.92
C ARG A 113 -2.10 -9.24 2.89
N GLN A 114 -1.05 -8.48 2.56
CA GLN A 114 0.31 -8.99 2.56
C GLN A 114 0.73 -9.48 3.93
N PHE A 115 0.51 -8.69 4.99
CA PHE A 115 0.85 -9.07 6.37
C PHE A 115 0.07 -10.29 6.84
N ARG A 116 -1.19 -10.40 6.45
CA ARG A 116 -2.05 -11.53 6.80
C ARG A 116 -1.59 -12.86 6.20
N PHE A 117 -1.08 -12.85 4.96
CA PHE A 117 -0.80 -14.06 4.19
C PHE A 117 0.69 -14.37 4.01
N THR A 118 1.59 -13.52 4.49
CA THR A 118 3.03 -13.74 4.38
C THR A 118 3.57 -14.41 5.64
N PRO A 119 4.16 -15.63 5.51
CA PRO A 119 4.77 -16.32 6.64
C PRO A 119 5.81 -15.45 7.36
N GLY A 120 5.66 -15.31 8.67
CA GLY A 120 6.54 -14.51 9.53
C GLY A 120 6.08 -13.06 9.74
N LEU A 121 4.99 -12.62 9.12
CA LEU A 121 4.37 -11.32 9.35
C LEU A 121 3.05 -11.41 10.13
N GLU A 122 2.55 -12.62 10.37
CA GLU A 122 1.25 -12.85 11.01
C GLU A 122 1.18 -12.23 12.43
N GLY A 123 2.32 -12.18 13.13
CA GLY A 123 2.41 -11.57 14.45
C GLY A 123 2.19 -10.06 14.45
N SER A 124 2.53 -9.38 13.35
CA SER A 124 2.36 -7.92 13.19
C SER A 124 1.00 -7.55 12.57
N TYR A 125 0.30 -8.52 11.93
CA TYR A 125 -0.99 -8.27 11.28
C TYR A 125 -2.07 -7.71 12.21
N PRO A 126 -2.30 -8.23 13.44
CA PRO A 126 -3.36 -7.73 14.33
C PRO A 126 -3.22 -6.24 14.66
N ARG A 127 -2.00 -5.71 14.64
CA ARG A 127 -1.74 -4.28 14.90
C ARG A 127 -1.92 -3.42 13.66
N LEU A 128 -1.66 -3.97 12.49
CA LEU A 128 -1.88 -3.28 11.21
C LEU A 128 -3.35 -3.26 10.83
N GLN A 129 -4.10 -4.29 11.23
CA GLN A 129 -5.50 -4.47 10.90
C GLN A 129 -6.34 -3.25 11.25
N GLY A 130 -7.18 -2.84 10.30
CA GLY A 130 -8.09 -1.70 10.46
C GLY A 130 -7.49 -0.35 10.06
N ALA A 131 -6.23 -0.30 9.63
CA ALA A 131 -5.62 0.94 9.13
C ALA A 131 -6.34 1.47 7.88
N ALA A 132 -6.71 0.58 6.96
CA ALA A 132 -7.48 0.93 5.77
C ALA A 132 -8.90 1.44 6.11
N ALA A 133 -9.57 0.83 7.09
CA ALA A 133 -10.88 1.27 7.56
C ALA A 133 -10.83 2.67 8.19
N LYS A 134 -9.77 3.00 8.92
CA LYS A 134 -9.57 4.36 9.46
C LYS A 134 -9.37 5.40 8.36
N ILE A 135 -8.72 5.05 7.24
CA ILE A 135 -8.65 5.95 6.08
C ILE A 135 -10.03 6.18 5.47
N GLU A 136 -10.88 5.16 5.41
CA GLU A 136 -12.26 5.30 4.94
C GLU A 136 -13.08 6.24 5.86
N GLU A 137 -12.92 6.12 7.18
CA GLU A 137 -13.53 7.05 8.13
C GLU A 137 -13.02 8.49 7.95
N ALA A 138 -11.71 8.66 7.68
CA ALA A 138 -11.13 9.97 7.40
C ALA A 138 -11.65 10.55 6.08
N GLU A 139 -11.80 9.73 5.04
CA GLU A 139 -12.44 10.09 3.77
C GLU A 139 -13.87 10.60 3.99
N ALA A 140 -14.68 9.85 4.74
CA ALA A 140 -16.06 10.22 5.07
C ALA A 140 -16.12 11.54 5.84
N SER A 141 -15.19 11.76 6.79
CA SER A 141 -15.08 13.01 7.54
C SER A 141 -14.73 14.18 6.62
N ALA A 142 -13.77 14.00 5.70
CA ALA A 142 -13.39 15.02 4.71
C ALA A 142 -14.53 15.33 3.73
N ALA A 143 -15.27 14.30 3.29
CA ALA A 143 -16.46 14.46 2.45
C ALA A 143 -17.55 15.28 3.14
N ALA A 144 -17.69 15.13 4.45
CA ALA A 144 -18.60 15.92 5.29
C ALA A 144 -18.06 17.32 5.67
N ASN A 145 -16.94 17.76 5.10
CA ASN A 145 -16.21 19.01 5.42
C ASN A 145 -15.69 19.08 6.88
N GLN A 146 -15.55 17.93 7.55
CA GLN A 146 -14.96 17.82 8.90
C GLN A 146 -13.43 17.65 8.77
N PHE A 147 -12.75 18.65 8.21
CA PHE A 147 -11.34 18.55 7.83
C PHE A 147 -10.42 18.27 9.02
N ASP A 148 -10.63 18.93 10.15
CA ASP A 148 -9.81 18.69 11.36
C ASP A 148 -9.96 17.26 11.90
N ARG A 149 -11.16 16.70 11.83
CA ARG A 149 -11.42 15.31 12.24
C ARG A 149 -10.70 14.34 11.34
N ALA A 150 -10.84 14.53 10.04
CA ALA A 150 -10.14 13.69 9.05
C ALA A 150 -8.61 13.77 9.23
N GLY A 151 -8.06 14.98 9.49
CA GLY A 151 -6.64 15.17 9.78
C GLY A 151 -6.17 14.37 10.99
N ARG A 152 -6.92 14.39 12.11
CA ARG A 152 -6.59 13.58 13.30
C ARG A 152 -6.61 12.09 13.01
N GLN A 153 -7.62 11.60 12.28
CA GLN A 153 -7.71 10.18 11.89
C GLN A 153 -6.51 9.75 11.03
N LEU A 154 -6.05 10.59 10.11
CA LEU A 154 -4.84 10.34 9.32
C LEU A 154 -3.58 10.22 10.20
N VAL A 155 -3.43 11.09 11.20
CA VAL A 155 -2.30 11.03 12.16
C VAL A 155 -2.34 9.74 12.97
N GLU A 156 -3.52 9.30 13.40
CA GLU A 156 -3.70 8.02 14.11
C GLU A 156 -3.24 6.83 13.26
N VAL A 157 -3.55 6.84 11.96
CA VAL A 157 -3.07 5.80 11.03
C VAL A 157 -1.54 5.82 10.93
N VAL A 158 -0.90 7.01 10.80
CA VAL A 158 0.57 7.10 10.81
C VAL A 158 1.17 6.52 12.08
N SER A 159 0.61 6.85 13.25
CA SER A 159 1.07 6.30 14.52
C SER A 159 0.96 4.78 14.53
N GLN A 160 -0.19 4.23 14.14
CA GLN A 160 -0.41 2.79 14.06
C GLN A 160 0.62 2.08 13.14
N LEU A 161 0.87 2.64 11.95
CA LEU A 161 1.87 2.07 11.03
C LEU A 161 3.29 2.16 11.58
N THR A 162 3.61 3.25 12.28
CA THR A 162 4.93 3.44 12.90
C THR A 162 5.16 2.43 14.02
N ASP A 163 4.15 2.17 14.86
CA ASP A 163 4.22 1.18 15.93
C ASP A 163 4.49 -0.22 15.35
N VAL A 164 3.80 -0.59 14.26
CA VAL A 164 4.06 -1.85 13.55
C VAL A 164 5.50 -1.91 13.04
N LEU A 165 6.02 -0.81 12.45
CA LEU A 165 7.37 -0.77 11.89
C LEU A 165 8.46 -0.93 12.97
N VAL A 166 8.26 -0.34 14.15
CA VAL A 166 9.21 -0.39 15.27
C VAL A 166 9.31 -1.79 15.85
N GLU A 167 8.23 -2.56 15.83
CA GLU A 167 8.17 -3.90 16.42
C GLU A 167 8.56 -5.04 15.47
N MET A 168 8.70 -4.76 14.19
CA MET A 168 9.20 -5.71 13.18
C MET A 168 10.74 -5.83 13.24
#